data_e888d4b3be8f09055f6d5da72c3652ab
#
_entry.id   e888d4b3be8f09055f6d5da72c3652ab
#
_cell.length_a   1.000
_cell.length_b   1.000
_cell.length_c   1.000
_cell.angle_alpha   90.00
_cell.angle_beta   90.00
_cell.angle_gamma   90.00
#
_symmetry.space_group_name_H-M   'P 1'
#
loop_
_entity.id
_entity.type
_entity.pdbx_description
1 polymer ?
#
loop_
_entity_poly.entity_id
_entity_poly.type
_entity_poly.pdbx_seq_one_letter_code
_entity_poly.pdbx_strand_id
1 'polypeptide(L)'
;MAGSDVKTTRVTATGAASIGRCRLMQVLVTSAGSGTPELKLTDGSNSGETKLHVDLQTGETDTISVPAQGILFETDINVHTVDDITSVVFFTV
;
A
#
# COMPACT_ATOMS: atom_id res chain seq x y z
N MET A 1 -21.41 5.97 13.47
CA MET A 1 -20.69 5.82 13.49
C MET A 1 -19.83 6.41 13.11
N ALA A 2 -19.52 6.71 13.39
CA ALA A 2 -18.92 7.19 12.92
C ALA A 2 -17.95 6.93 12.40
N GLY A 3 -17.81 6.98 12.14
CA GLY A 3 -16.98 6.90 11.67
C GLY A 3 -15.87 6.63 11.20
N SER A 4 -15.79 5.70 10.81
CA SER A 4 -14.66 5.23 10.17
C SER A 4 -14.96 5.05 8.76
N ASP A 5 -15.03 6.10 8.08
CA ASP A 5 -15.18 6.03 6.64
C ASP A 5 -13.90 5.50 6.03
N VAL A 6 -13.97 4.34 5.41
CA VAL A 6 -12.83 3.78 4.69
C VAL A 6 -12.66 4.54 3.40
N LYS A 7 -11.45 5.03 3.18
CA LYS A 7 -11.09 5.72 1.94
C LYS A 7 -10.26 4.81 1.06
N THR A 8 -10.40 4.96 -0.24
CA THR A 8 -9.62 4.18 -1.20
C THR A 8 -8.73 5.11 -2.02
N THR A 9 -7.51 4.69 -2.25
CA THR A 9 -6.55 5.43 -3.06
C THR A 9 -5.82 4.46 -3.97
N ARG A 10 -5.89 4.69 -5.27
CA ARG A 10 -5.22 3.84 -6.26
C ARG A 10 -3.91 4.47 -6.70
N VAL A 11 -2.84 3.67 -6.70
CA VAL A 11 -1.51 4.13 -7.08
C VAL A 11 -0.94 3.18 -8.13
N THR A 12 -0.22 3.74 -9.09
CA THR A 12 0.40 2.95 -10.15
C THR A 12 1.90 3.20 -10.28
N ALA A 13 2.46 4.03 -9.43
CA ALA A 13 3.87 4.41 -9.50
C ALA A 13 4.42 4.67 -8.11
N THR A 14 5.75 4.79 -8.02
CA THR A 14 6.41 5.14 -6.76
C THR A 14 6.12 6.60 -6.39
N GLY A 15 6.25 6.90 -5.11
CA GLY A 15 6.05 8.23 -4.58
C GLY A 15 5.03 8.27 -3.47
N ALA A 16 4.79 9.47 -2.95
CA ALA A 16 3.82 9.67 -1.89
C ALA A 16 2.39 9.50 -2.41
N ALA A 17 1.58 8.77 -1.67
CA ALA A 17 0.18 8.56 -2.04
C ALA A 17 -0.67 9.80 -1.80
N SER A 18 -0.16 10.75 -1.03
CA SER A 18 -0.83 12.02 -0.72
C SER A 18 -2.11 11.83 0.09
N ILE A 19 -2.09 10.87 0.98
CA ILE A 19 -3.21 10.58 1.87
C ILE A 19 -3.08 11.36 3.19
N GLY A 20 -1.84 11.52 3.64
CA GLY A 20 -1.54 12.09 4.93
C GLY A 20 -1.51 11.03 6.01
N ARG A 21 -1.57 11.45 7.26
CA ARG A 21 -1.58 10.52 8.40
C ARG A 21 -2.83 9.65 8.33
N CYS A 22 -2.62 8.34 8.38
CA CYS A 22 -3.73 7.41 8.18
C CYS A 22 -3.41 6.04 8.76
N ARG A 23 -4.44 5.19 8.88
CA ARG A 23 -4.26 3.79 9.18
C ARG A 23 -4.58 2.97 7.94
N LEU A 24 -3.62 2.17 7.52
CA LEU A 24 -3.80 1.28 6.38
C LEU A 24 -4.48 0.01 6.86
N MET A 25 -5.67 -0.25 6.34
CA MET A 25 -6.49 -1.39 6.76
C MET A 25 -6.33 -2.58 5.84
N GLN A 26 -6.12 -2.33 4.56
CA GLN A 26 -6.06 -3.40 3.57
C GLN A 26 -5.40 -2.87 2.30
N VAL A 27 -4.73 -3.75 1.57
CA VAL A 27 -4.11 -3.41 0.29
C VAL A 27 -4.58 -4.40 -0.75
N LEU A 28 -5.05 -3.90 -1.88
CA LEU A 28 -5.39 -4.72 -3.04
C LEU A 28 -4.33 -4.48 -4.10
N VAL A 29 -3.59 -5.53 -4.46
CA VAL A 29 -2.49 -5.44 -5.40
C VAL A 29 -2.79 -6.23 -6.65
N THR A 30 -2.66 -5.60 -7.81
CA THR A 30 -2.78 -6.28 -9.10
C THR A 30 -1.38 -6.39 -9.70
N SER A 31 -0.87 -7.61 -9.76
CA SER A 31 0.47 -7.88 -10.28
C SER A 31 0.48 -7.89 -11.80
N ALA A 32 1.63 -7.51 -12.37
CA ALA A 32 1.83 -7.61 -13.81
C ALA A 32 1.94 -9.08 -14.23
N GLY A 33 1.80 -9.34 -15.51
CA GLY A 33 1.82 -10.70 -16.04
C GLY A 33 3.20 -11.35 -16.11
N SER A 34 4.26 -10.66 -15.72
CA SER A 34 5.63 -11.18 -15.76
C SER A 34 6.47 -10.48 -14.70
N GLY A 35 7.66 -11.01 -14.45
CA GLY A 35 8.60 -10.43 -13.52
C GLY A 35 8.45 -10.95 -12.10
N THR A 36 8.99 -10.20 -11.15
CA THR A 36 8.95 -10.54 -9.73
C THR A 36 8.27 -9.41 -8.98
N PRO A 37 6.95 -9.47 -8.77
CA PRO A 37 6.22 -8.38 -8.13
C PRO A 37 6.69 -8.15 -6.70
N GLU A 38 6.97 -6.89 -6.38
CA GLU A 38 7.43 -6.50 -5.06
C GLU A 38 6.80 -5.17 -4.67
N LEU A 39 6.26 -5.09 -3.46
CA LEU A 39 5.67 -3.88 -2.92
C LEU A 39 6.34 -3.54 -1.60
N LYS A 40 6.85 -2.32 -1.49
CA LYS A 40 7.44 -1.82 -0.26
C LYS A 40 6.87 -0.45 0.05
N LEU A 41 6.33 -0.31 1.24
CA LEU A 41 5.74 0.94 1.72
C LEU A 41 6.53 1.47 2.90
N THR A 42 6.85 2.77 2.86
CA THR A 42 7.56 3.45 3.93
C THR A 42 6.74 4.64 4.42
N ASP A 43 7.05 5.14 5.60
CA ASP A 43 6.31 6.25 6.19
C ASP A 43 6.91 7.58 5.74
N GLY A 44 6.14 8.31 4.97
CA GLY A 44 6.43 9.69 4.56
C GLY A 44 7.37 9.84 3.38
N SER A 45 8.45 9.08 3.33
CA SER A 45 9.47 9.20 2.28
C SER A 45 10.23 7.90 2.13
N ASN A 46 11.10 7.83 1.11
CA ASN A 46 11.92 6.64 0.87
C ASN A 46 12.86 6.33 2.04
N SER A 47 13.22 7.32 2.82
CA SER A 47 14.07 7.11 3.99
C SER A 47 13.27 6.88 5.28
N GLY A 48 11.95 6.88 5.19
CA GLY A 48 11.11 6.61 6.34
C GLY A 48 11.14 5.15 6.76
N GLU A 49 10.48 4.87 7.87
CA GLU A 49 10.40 3.51 8.39
C GLU A 49 9.62 2.62 7.43
N THR A 50 10.16 1.43 7.15
CA THR A 50 9.45 0.45 6.32
C THR A 50 8.28 -0.12 7.11
N LYS A 51 7.08 0.06 6.60
CA LYS A 51 5.85 -0.41 7.26
C LYS A 51 5.33 -1.70 6.66
N LEU A 52 5.56 -1.92 5.37
CA LEU A 52 5.11 -3.12 4.68
C LEU A 52 6.08 -3.43 3.55
N HIS A 53 6.49 -4.70 3.43
CA HIS A 53 7.36 -5.13 2.35
C HIS A 53 6.97 -6.56 2.00
N VAL A 54 6.42 -6.77 0.81
CA VAL A 54 5.94 -8.08 0.39
C VAL A 54 6.36 -8.39 -1.03
N ASP A 55 6.58 -9.70 -1.27
CA ASP A 55 6.78 -10.25 -2.60
C ASP A 55 5.50 -10.97 -2.99
N LEU A 56 5.09 -10.83 -4.24
CA LEU A 56 3.81 -11.32 -4.73
C LEU A 56 4.02 -12.24 -5.92
N GLN A 57 2.95 -12.92 -6.33
CA GLN A 57 2.99 -13.78 -7.50
C GLN A 57 2.55 -13.04 -8.75
N THR A 58 3.18 -13.39 -9.87
CA THR A 58 2.85 -12.75 -11.15
C THR A 58 1.44 -13.09 -11.60
N GLY A 59 0.80 -12.15 -12.27
CA GLY A 59 -0.46 -12.37 -12.95
C GLY A 59 -1.67 -12.49 -12.04
N GLU A 60 -1.54 -12.18 -10.76
CA GLU A 60 -2.63 -12.33 -9.81
C GLU A 60 -3.01 -11.02 -9.15
N THR A 61 -4.23 -10.97 -8.65
CA THR A 61 -4.68 -9.89 -7.79
C THR A 61 -4.74 -10.44 -6.37
N ASP A 62 -3.96 -9.83 -5.49
CA ASP A 62 -3.85 -10.26 -4.10
C ASP A 62 -4.38 -9.21 -3.15
N THR A 63 -5.05 -9.67 -2.11
CA THR A 63 -5.51 -8.81 -1.03
C THR A 63 -4.65 -9.05 0.19
N ILE A 64 -4.02 -7.98 0.69
CA ILE A 64 -3.19 -8.05 1.89
C ILE A 64 -4.00 -7.45 3.04
N SER A 65 -4.35 -8.29 3.99
CA SER A 65 -5.06 -7.85 5.19
C SER A 65 -4.07 -7.61 6.31
N VAL A 66 -4.24 -6.52 7.03
CA VAL A 66 -3.37 -6.20 8.15
C VAL A 66 -4.08 -6.44 9.47
N PRO A 67 -3.34 -6.59 10.59
CA PRO A 67 -3.98 -6.88 11.88
C PRO A 67 -4.98 -5.80 12.30
N ALA A 68 -5.86 -6.20 13.18
CA ALA A 68 -7.07 -5.56 13.64
C ALA A 68 -7.19 -4.05 13.53
N GLN A 69 -6.19 -3.30 13.94
CA GLN A 69 -6.27 -1.83 13.94
C GLN A 69 -5.53 -1.18 12.79
N GLY A 70 -5.00 -1.99 11.89
CA GLY A 70 -4.28 -1.48 10.74
C GLY A 70 -2.85 -1.05 11.06
N ILE A 71 -2.18 -0.54 10.04
CA ILE A 71 -0.82 -0.02 10.16
C ILE A 71 -0.89 1.50 10.15
N LEU A 72 -0.35 2.12 11.19
CA LEU A 72 -0.33 3.58 11.28
C LEU A 72 0.82 4.15 10.47
N PHE A 73 0.48 5.05 9.54
CA PHE A 73 1.44 5.88 8.84
C PHE A 73 1.31 7.29 9.40
N GLU A 74 2.34 7.79 10.05
CA GLU A 74 2.25 9.05 10.75
C GLU A 74 2.30 10.26 9.84
N THR A 75 2.97 10.13 8.70
CA THR A 75 3.10 11.24 7.74
C THR A 75 2.30 10.99 6.48
N ASP A 76 2.53 9.85 5.83
CA ASP A 76 1.85 9.49 4.59
C ASP A 76 2.27 8.08 4.19
N ILE A 77 1.51 7.45 3.31
CA ILE A 77 1.94 6.21 2.69
C ILE A 77 2.85 6.58 1.53
N ASN A 78 4.11 6.21 1.61
CA ASN A 78 5.05 6.41 0.52
C ASN A 78 5.32 5.07 -0.15
N VAL A 79 5.08 4.99 -1.45
CA VAL A 79 5.36 3.79 -2.22
C VAL A 79 6.82 3.81 -2.63
N HIS A 80 7.63 3.07 -1.88
CA HIS A 80 9.07 2.99 -2.13
C HIS A 80 9.36 2.12 -3.34
N THR A 81 8.71 0.97 -3.42
CA THR A 81 8.91 0.00 -4.49
C THR A 81 7.57 -0.56 -4.95
N VAL A 82 7.34 -0.53 -6.25
CA VAL A 82 6.12 -1.08 -6.87
C VAL A 82 6.53 -1.78 -8.18
N ASP A 83 7.47 -2.72 -8.05
CA ASP A 83 8.04 -3.40 -9.21
C ASP A 83 7.11 -4.49 -9.73
N ASP A 84 6.92 -4.51 -11.04
CA ASP A 84 6.10 -5.52 -11.74
C ASP A 84 4.68 -5.61 -11.19
N ILE A 85 4.14 -4.46 -10.82
CA ILE A 85 2.79 -4.31 -10.29
C ILE A 85 2.04 -3.32 -11.16
N THR A 86 0.83 -3.68 -11.57
CA THR A 86 -0.01 -2.82 -12.41
C THR A 86 -0.66 -1.73 -11.59
N SER A 87 -1.19 -2.06 -10.42
CA SER A 87 -1.84 -1.08 -9.56
C SER A 87 -1.93 -1.57 -8.12
N VAL A 88 -2.04 -0.62 -7.22
CA VAL A 88 -2.23 -0.87 -5.79
C VAL A 88 -3.35 0.02 -5.31
N VAL A 89 -4.30 -0.54 -4.56
CA VAL A 89 -5.36 0.23 -3.94
C VAL A 89 -5.20 0.14 -2.43
N PHE A 90 -5.09 1.29 -1.78
CA PHE A 90 -4.99 1.38 -0.34
C PHE A 90 -6.37 1.65 0.25
N PHE A 91 -6.74 0.86 1.26
CA PHE A 91 -7.96 1.08 2.03
C PHE A 91 -7.53 1.66 3.38
N THR A 92 -7.86 2.92 3.64
CA THR A 92 -7.39 3.65 4.82
C THR A 92 -8.55 4.27 5.61
N VAL A 93 -8.26 4.51 6.86
CA VAL A 93 -9.16 5.29 7.73
C VAL A 93 -8.40 6.39 8.44
#